data_20732782e6a49767daba6b086f58127e
#
_entry.id   20732782e6a49767daba6b086f58127e
#
_cell.length_a   1.000
_cell.length_b   1.000
_cell.length_c   1.000
_cell.angle_alpha   90.00
_cell.angle_beta   90.00
_cell.angle_gamma   90.00
#
_symmetry.space_group_name_H-M   'P 1'
#
loop_
_entity.id
_entity.type
_entity.pdbx_description
1 polymer ?
#
loop_
_entity_poly.entity_id
_entity_poly.type
_entity_poly.pdbx_seq_one_letter_code
_entity_poly.pdbx_strand_id
1 'polypeptide(L)'
;MLFFPLARRGRNENESPLRGGLRAVTLAASVSLGALSGAAVLTVAPAPVAAQQVSALMQSIAEAAAESKDLTAFYRANGYTPVFADDSARARARRQALLRAVQLAPEKGLAPYDTTLLTADLRAIRSERDLGRAEVAMAKLFLDYARDVQTGQLVPSRIDSGIVRQVPYRDGVSVLTNFARSNPQAYLRALEPSSPEYARLLREKARLEEVLAQGGWGQEVPGSKYEAGQSGNGVVILRNRLMAMGYLPRSASTSYDADMSRAVQLFQIRHGLAPDGVAGPGTLSQINVPPEERLASILVAIERERWMNFDRGQRHIWVNLTDFTAKIMDNDRVTFETRSVIGATQPDRRSPEFSDEMEFMVINPTWNVPRSITVKEYLPMMQRNPNAAGHLRIVDRNGRTVPRSAINFAAYTPSTFPFAMKEPPSDGNALGLVKFMFPNKYNIYLHDTPSKSLFGHETRAYSHGCIRLQQPFDFAYTLLARQTSDPEGFFRARLNTGRETVVELEQHVPVHLVYRTAITLPKGGMEYRRDIYGRDEKIWQALQQKGVQLRAVGG
;
A
#
# COMPACT_ATOMS: atom_id res chain seq x y z
N MET A 1 -12.32 11.51 -23.23
CA MET A 1 -11.09 12.25 -23.54
C MET A 1 -11.51 13.66 -23.88
N LEU A 2 -11.50 14.58 -22.94
CA LEU A 2 -11.70 15.99 -23.17
C LEU A 2 -10.61 16.68 -22.36
N PHE A 3 -9.61 17.14 -23.10
CA PHE A 3 -8.54 17.97 -22.58
C PHE A 3 -9.13 19.32 -22.20
N PHE A 4 -8.96 19.76 -20.96
CA PHE A 4 -8.98 21.17 -20.60
C PHE A 4 -7.57 21.73 -20.81
N PRO A 5 -7.40 22.85 -21.48
CA PRO A 5 -6.09 23.47 -21.63
C PRO A 5 -5.65 24.06 -20.29
N LEU A 6 -4.44 23.72 -19.88
CA LEU A 6 -3.71 24.37 -18.82
C LEU A 6 -3.46 25.82 -19.20
N ALA A 7 -4.07 26.76 -18.50
CA ALA A 7 -3.72 28.16 -18.55
C ALA A 7 -2.30 28.36 -17.97
N ARG A 8 -1.35 28.66 -18.82
CA ARG A 8 -0.03 29.18 -18.44
C ARG A 8 -0.23 30.52 -17.76
N ARG A 9 0.01 30.61 -16.46
CA ARG A 9 0.25 31.91 -15.79
C ARG A 9 1.62 32.41 -16.22
N GLY A 10 1.61 33.54 -16.93
CA GLY A 10 2.79 34.29 -17.30
C GLY A 10 3.51 34.81 -16.06
N ARG A 11 4.82 34.64 -16.05
CA ARG A 11 5.71 35.38 -15.16
C ARG A 11 5.78 36.83 -15.65
N ASN A 12 5.44 37.77 -14.78
CA ASN A 12 5.79 39.18 -14.94
C ASN A 12 7.26 39.32 -14.59
N GLU A 13 8.06 39.59 -15.60
CA GLU A 13 9.42 40.13 -15.44
C GLU A 13 9.31 41.66 -15.36
N ASN A 14 9.67 42.21 -14.23
CA ASN A 14 10.01 43.63 -14.08
C ASN A 14 11.45 43.68 -13.59
N GLU A 15 12.38 43.77 -14.53
CA GLU A 15 13.74 44.21 -14.23
C GLU A 15 13.99 45.58 -14.81
N SER A 16 14.36 46.51 -13.95
CA SER A 16 14.93 47.80 -14.33
C SER A 16 16.47 47.72 -14.26
N PRO A 17 17.20 48.36 -15.15
CA PRO A 17 18.63 48.09 -15.31
C PRO A 17 19.48 49.06 -14.47
N LEU A 18 20.49 48.54 -13.78
CA LEU A 18 21.60 49.32 -13.26
C LEU A 18 22.84 49.16 -14.14
N ARG A 19 23.22 50.28 -14.76
CA ARG A 19 24.46 50.48 -15.51
C ARG A 19 25.67 50.47 -14.55
N GLY A 20 26.76 49.72 -14.93
CA GLY A 20 28.04 49.82 -14.27
C GLY A 20 29.17 49.40 -15.24
N GLY A 21 29.94 50.41 -15.65
CA GLY A 21 30.80 50.44 -16.78
C GLY A 21 32.05 49.55 -16.77
N LEU A 22 32.37 49.06 -17.95
CA LEU A 22 33.71 48.53 -18.30
C LEU A 22 34.70 49.70 -18.44
N ARG A 23 35.77 49.64 -17.68
CA ARG A 23 36.99 50.40 -18.02
C ARG A 23 38.00 49.46 -18.64
N ALA A 24 38.21 49.61 -19.92
CA ALA A 24 39.35 49.07 -20.65
C ALA A 24 40.62 49.90 -20.30
N VAL A 25 41.66 49.24 -19.89
CA VAL A 25 42.99 49.83 -19.75
C VAL A 25 43.86 49.31 -20.88
N THR A 26 44.11 50.20 -21.82
CA THR A 26 45.11 50.02 -22.90
C THR A 26 46.46 50.42 -22.33
N LEU A 27 47.45 49.52 -22.33
CA LEU A 27 48.85 49.86 -22.02
C LEU A 27 49.65 49.78 -23.32
N ALA A 28 50.24 50.94 -23.67
CA ALA A 28 51.10 51.10 -24.80
C ALA A 28 52.50 50.47 -24.56
N ALA A 29 52.99 49.87 -25.60
CA ALA A 29 54.39 49.35 -25.61
C ALA A 29 55.41 50.48 -25.83
N SER A 30 56.37 50.54 -24.95
CA SER A 30 57.60 51.30 -25.21
C SER A 30 58.77 50.32 -25.22
N VAL A 31 59.45 50.27 -26.36
CA VAL A 31 60.68 49.52 -26.58
C VAL A 31 61.84 50.32 -26.04
N SER A 32 62.68 49.74 -25.16
CA SER A 32 64.01 50.22 -24.88
C SER A 32 64.97 49.05 -24.84
N LEU A 33 65.97 49.12 -25.75
CA LEU A 33 67.11 48.23 -25.86
C LEU A 33 68.06 48.46 -24.67
N GLY A 34 68.54 47.37 -24.09
CA GLY A 34 69.73 47.50 -23.21
C GLY A 34 70.07 46.26 -22.39
N ALA A 35 71.19 45.67 -22.72
CA ALA A 35 72.14 44.89 -21.90
C ALA A 35 71.77 43.42 -21.55
N LEU A 36 72.62 42.55 -22.10
CA LEU A 36 72.83 41.16 -21.73
C LEU A 36 73.11 40.99 -20.23
N SER A 37 72.31 40.20 -19.57
CA SER A 37 72.70 39.53 -18.33
C SER A 37 72.03 38.15 -18.32
N GLY A 38 72.83 37.10 -18.24
CA GLY A 38 72.36 35.71 -18.27
C GLY A 38 71.43 35.43 -17.12
N ALA A 39 70.16 35.23 -17.46
CA ALA A 39 69.14 34.68 -16.54
C ALA A 39 68.98 33.21 -16.86
N ALA A 40 69.31 32.33 -15.92
CA ALA A 40 68.96 30.92 -15.96
C ALA A 40 67.45 30.80 -15.97
N VAL A 41 66.88 30.32 -17.07
CA VAL A 41 65.47 29.94 -17.15
C VAL A 41 65.30 28.69 -16.31
N LEU A 42 64.80 28.86 -15.08
CA LEU A 42 64.26 27.79 -14.29
C LEU A 42 62.94 27.37 -14.98
N THR A 43 63.02 26.36 -15.83
CA THR A 43 61.85 25.63 -16.28
C THR A 43 61.28 24.91 -15.07
N VAL A 44 60.25 25.48 -14.46
CA VAL A 44 59.40 24.75 -13.51
C VAL A 44 58.65 23.66 -14.33
N ALA A 45 59.21 22.46 -14.30
CA ALA A 45 58.51 21.30 -14.81
C ALA A 45 57.20 21.18 -14.02
N PRO A 46 56.02 21.01 -14.68
CA PRO A 46 54.80 20.72 -13.94
C PRO A 46 55.08 19.49 -13.09
N ALA A 47 54.80 19.61 -11.78
CA ALA A 47 54.90 18.47 -10.88
C ALA A 47 54.03 17.33 -11.47
N PRO A 48 54.57 16.11 -11.57
CA PRO A 48 53.78 15.02 -12.07
C PRO A 48 52.56 14.91 -11.16
N VAL A 49 51.35 15.08 -11.73
CA VAL A 49 50.12 14.67 -11.07
C VAL A 49 50.33 13.21 -10.75
N ALA A 50 50.57 12.89 -9.47
CA ALA A 50 50.71 11.52 -9.02
C ALA A 50 49.45 10.79 -9.44
N ALA A 51 49.52 10.01 -10.50
CA ALA A 51 48.47 9.10 -10.87
C ALA A 51 48.25 8.23 -9.65
N GLN A 52 47.08 8.39 -9.00
CA GLN A 52 46.73 7.64 -7.82
C GLN A 52 46.79 6.16 -8.25
N GLN A 53 47.79 5.43 -7.76
CA GLN A 53 47.93 4.01 -8.11
C GLN A 53 46.68 3.31 -7.64
N VAL A 54 45.87 2.81 -8.59
CA VAL A 54 44.68 2.04 -8.31
C VAL A 54 45.14 0.75 -7.62
N SER A 55 44.84 0.60 -6.33
CA SER A 55 45.17 -0.64 -5.61
C SER A 55 44.38 -1.82 -6.16
N ALA A 56 44.90 -3.03 -6.00
CA ALA A 56 44.20 -4.26 -6.40
C ALA A 56 42.80 -4.37 -5.70
N LEU A 57 42.71 -3.85 -4.48
CA LEU A 57 41.43 -3.74 -3.74
C LEU A 57 40.44 -2.80 -4.43
N MET A 58 40.88 -1.56 -4.78
CA MET A 58 40.01 -0.60 -5.46
C MET A 58 39.50 -1.14 -6.79
N GLN A 59 40.39 -1.76 -7.57
CA GLN A 59 40.02 -2.38 -8.84
C GLN A 59 39.00 -3.50 -8.63
N SER A 60 39.21 -4.39 -7.67
CA SER A 60 38.33 -5.51 -7.38
C SER A 60 36.96 -5.06 -6.90
N ILE A 61 36.87 -4.03 -6.04
CA ILE A 61 35.59 -3.44 -5.62
C ILE A 61 34.87 -2.82 -6.84
N ALA A 62 35.60 -2.07 -7.69
CA ALA A 62 35.02 -1.43 -8.86
C ALA A 62 34.44 -2.46 -9.85
N GLU A 63 35.19 -3.54 -10.13
CA GLU A 63 34.78 -4.64 -10.99
C GLU A 63 33.57 -5.37 -10.43
N ALA A 64 33.57 -5.76 -9.16
CA ALA A 64 32.50 -6.47 -8.52
C ALA A 64 31.20 -5.62 -8.38
N ALA A 65 31.34 -4.30 -8.18
CA ALA A 65 30.21 -3.38 -8.06
C ALA A 65 29.56 -3.01 -9.41
N ALA A 66 30.20 -3.30 -10.54
CA ALA A 66 29.82 -2.80 -11.87
C ALA A 66 28.39 -3.19 -12.30
N GLU A 67 27.87 -4.32 -11.83
CA GLU A 67 26.51 -4.80 -12.14
C GLU A 67 25.41 -4.02 -11.39
N SER A 68 25.76 -3.24 -10.35
CA SER A 68 24.82 -2.49 -9.53
C SER A 68 25.11 -0.99 -9.59
N LYS A 69 24.16 -0.20 -10.07
CA LYS A 69 24.28 1.26 -10.11
C LYS A 69 24.51 1.85 -8.71
N ASP A 70 23.78 1.36 -7.72
CA ASP A 70 23.87 1.86 -6.34
C ASP A 70 25.23 1.53 -5.72
N LEU A 71 25.73 0.30 -5.89
CA LEU A 71 27.04 -0.09 -5.37
C LEU A 71 28.17 0.66 -6.08
N THR A 72 28.11 0.78 -7.41
CA THR A 72 29.08 1.57 -8.18
C THR A 72 29.11 3.03 -7.72
N ALA A 73 27.95 3.66 -7.54
CA ALA A 73 27.85 5.04 -7.08
C ALA A 73 28.36 5.19 -5.64
N PHE A 74 27.98 4.28 -4.75
CA PHE A 74 28.42 4.29 -3.35
C PHE A 74 29.93 4.16 -3.22
N TYR A 75 30.53 3.12 -3.83
CA TYR A 75 31.98 2.89 -3.68
C TYR A 75 32.81 3.98 -4.34
N ARG A 76 32.37 4.54 -5.46
CA ARG A 76 33.03 5.71 -6.06
C ARG A 76 33.02 6.90 -5.10
N ALA A 77 31.85 7.21 -4.50
CA ALA A 77 31.73 8.32 -3.54
C ALA A 77 32.47 8.07 -2.23
N ASN A 78 32.62 6.80 -1.82
CA ASN A 78 33.33 6.37 -0.61
C ASN A 78 34.83 6.15 -0.83
N GLY A 79 35.39 6.50 -2.00
CA GLY A 79 36.79 6.29 -2.33
C GLY A 79 37.23 4.82 -2.30
N TYR A 80 36.28 3.89 -2.59
CA TYR A 80 36.46 2.44 -2.56
C TYR A 80 36.92 1.89 -1.20
N THR A 81 36.61 2.60 -0.12
CA THR A 81 36.88 2.16 1.24
C THR A 81 35.95 1.02 1.65
N PRO A 82 36.46 -0.11 2.16
CA PRO A 82 35.64 -1.21 2.64
C PRO A 82 34.73 -0.81 3.80
N VAL A 83 33.54 -1.38 3.82
CA VAL A 83 32.54 -1.21 4.89
C VAL A 83 32.40 -2.48 5.72
N PHE A 84 32.54 -3.65 5.08
CA PHE A 84 32.27 -4.95 5.67
C PHE A 84 33.50 -5.87 5.77
N ALA A 85 34.39 -5.90 4.78
CA ALA A 85 35.32 -7.00 4.63
C ALA A 85 36.70 -6.77 5.26
N ASP A 86 37.02 -5.57 5.66
CA ASP A 86 38.31 -5.29 6.35
C ASP A 86 38.33 -5.85 7.78
N ASP A 87 39.54 -5.87 8.41
CA ASP A 87 39.74 -6.38 9.77
C ASP A 87 39.46 -5.38 10.88
N SER A 88 38.90 -4.22 10.57
CA SER A 88 38.52 -3.25 11.58
C SER A 88 37.40 -3.79 12.51
N ALA A 89 37.41 -3.33 13.75
CA ALA A 89 36.34 -3.66 14.70
C ALA A 89 34.96 -3.23 14.18
N ARG A 90 34.88 -2.14 13.41
CA ARG A 90 33.65 -1.64 12.82
C ARG A 90 33.14 -2.57 11.70
N ALA A 91 33.99 -3.01 10.81
CA ALA A 91 33.61 -3.94 9.73
C ALA A 91 33.17 -5.28 10.31
N ARG A 92 33.89 -5.82 11.30
CA ARG A 92 33.47 -7.04 12.01
C ARG A 92 32.08 -6.90 12.66
N ALA A 93 31.82 -5.77 13.34
CA ALA A 93 30.52 -5.51 13.96
C ALA A 93 29.38 -5.42 12.92
N ARG A 94 29.63 -4.78 11.74
CA ARG A 94 28.66 -4.69 10.64
C ARG A 94 28.38 -6.06 10.03
N ARG A 95 29.40 -6.88 9.77
CA ARG A 95 29.24 -8.25 9.27
C ARG A 95 28.39 -9.09 10.22
N GLN A 96 28.74 -9.10 11.52
CA GLN A 96 28.02 -9.88 12.52
C GLN A 96 26.56 -9.43 12.62
N ALA A 97 26.31 -8.12 12.64
CA ALA A 97 24.95 -7.59 12.73
C ALA A 97 24.11 -7.99 11.49
N LEU A 98 24.68 -7.86 10.27
CA LEU A 98 23.98 -8.23 9.04
C LEU A 98 23.72 -9.75 8.97
N LEU A 99 24.74 -10.58 9.21
CA LEU A 99 24.59 -12.04 9.18
C LEU A 99 23.56 -12.51 10.20
N ARG A 100 23.54 -11.91 11.39
CA ARG A 100 22.49 -12.19 12.38
C ARG A 100 21.10 -11.75 11.91
N ALA A 101 20.99 -10.57 11.30
CA ALA A 101 19.72 -10.06 10.79
C ALA A 101 19.13 -10.95 9.69
N VAL A 102 19.94 -11.40 8.74
CA VAL A 102 19.49 -12.30 7.66
C VAL A 102 19.19 -13.72 8.16
N GLN A 103 19.90 -14.19 9.19
CA GLN A 103 19.58 -15.45 9.85
C GLN A 103 18.17 -15.42 10.47
N LEU A 104 17.79 -14.27 11.04
CA LEU A 104 16.47 -14.05 11.67
C LEU A 104 15.39 -13.58 10.68
N ALA A 105 15.71 -13.46 9.39
CA ALA A 105 14.76 -13.00 8.38
C ALA A 105 13.45 -13.81 8.34
N PRO A 106 13.46 -15.15 8.49
CA PRO A 106 12.23 -15.92 8.54
C PRO A 106 11.34 -15.65 9.75
N GLU A 107 11.90 -15.22 10.88
CA GLU A 107 11.10 -14.78 12.03
C GLU A 107 10.28 -13.53 11.70
N LYS A 108 10.76 -12.72 10.75
CA LYS A 108 10.08 -11.55 10.24
C LYS A 108 9.17 -11.86 9.03
N GLY A 109 8.99 -13.13 8.66
CA GLY A 109 8.18 -13.53 7.50
C GLY A 109 8.84 -13.23 6.15
N LEU A 110 10.17 -13.19 6.11
CA LEU A 110 10.95 -13.12 4.88
C LEU A 110 11.43 -14.52 4.48
N ALA A 111 11.77 -14.69 3.22
CA ALA A 111 12.48 -15.88 2.75
C ALA A 111 13.86 -15.99 3.42
N PRO A 112 14.39 -17.20 3.62
CA PRO A 112 15.75 -17.37 4.10
C PRO A 112 16.77 -16.87 3.07
N TYR A 113 17.85 -16.28 3.54
CA TYR A 113 18.98 -15.89 2.71
C TYR A 113 20.05 -16.99 2.76
N ASP A 114 20.48 -17.48 1.61
CA ASP A 114 21.62 -18.38 1.56
C ASP A 114 22.93 -17.58 1.68
N THR A 115 23.60 -17.73 2.81
CA THR A 115 24.88 -17.07 3.10
C THR A 115 26.06 -18.04 3.10
N THR A 116 25.87 -19.28 2.67
CA THR A 116 26.86 -20.36 2.76
C THR A 116 28.13 -20.00 1.98
N LEU A 117 28.01 -19.67 0.70
CA LEU A 117 29.13 -19.29 -0.15
C LEU A 117 29.81 -18.01 0.35
N LEU A 118 29.02 -16.98 0.68
CA LEU A 118 29.54 -15.73 1.21
C LEU A 118 30.34 -15.91 2.50
N THR A 119 29.86 -16.77 3.40
CA THR A 119 30.56 -17.08 4.66
C THR A 119 31.86 -17.85 4.39
N ALA A 120 31.87 -18.77 3.41
CA ALA A 120 33.08 -19.47 2.98
C ALA A 120 34.10 -18.50 2.37
N ASP A 121 33.67 -17.60 1.47
CA ASP A 121 34.51 -16.58 0.84
C ASP A 121 35.16 -15.65 1.87
N LEU A 122 34.38 -15.20 2.87
CA LEU A 122 34.91 -14.38 3.97
C LEU A 122 36.03 -15.07 4.77
N ARG A 123 35.97 -16.40 4.91
CA ARG A 123 37.04 -17.20 5.58
C ARG A 123 38.23 -17.47 4.67
N ALA A 124 38.01 -17.45 3.37
CA ALA A 124 38.99 -17.79 2.34
C ALA A 124 39.77 -16.55 1.83
N ILE A 125 39.56 -15.36 2.35
CA ILE A 125 40.27 -14.15 1.94
C ILE A 125 41.80 -14.33 2.13
N ARG A 126 42.54 -14.21 1.02
CA ARG A 126 44.03 -14.30 1.01
C ARG A 126 44.65 -13.15 0.23
N SER A 127 43.87 -12.38 -0.51
CA SER A 127 44.34 -11.29 -1.35
C SER A 127 43.42 -10.09 -1.28
N GLU A 128 43.91 -8.93 -1.69
CA GLU A 128 43.05 -7.72 -1.85
C GLU A 128 41.92 -7.93 -2.85
N ARG A 129 42.08 -8.80 -3.85
CA ARG A 129 41.02 -9.16 -4.78
C ARG A 129 39.90 -9.96 -4.13
N ASP A 130 40.24 -10.90 -3.26
CA ASP A 130 39.26 -11.67 -2.51
C ASP A 130 38.47 -10.75 -1.58
N LEU A 131 39.20 -9.85 -0.90
CA LEU A 131 38.61 -8.86 0.00
C LEU A 131 37.63 -7.95 -0.73
N GLY A 132 37.96 -7.45 -1.93
CA GLY A 132 37.09 -6.59 -2.74
C GLY A 132 35.83 -7.31 -3.20
N ARG A 133 35.90 -8.58 -3.61
CA ARG A 133 34.73 -9.39 -3.96
C ARG A 133 33.82 -9.65 -2.76
N ALA A 134 34.38 -10.05 -1.62
CA ALA A 134 33.63 -10.29 -0.40
C ALA A 134 32.95 -9.01 0.13
N GLU A 135 33.63 -7.86 0.02
CA GLU A 135 33.09 -6.54 0.37
C GLU A 135 31.79 -6.25 -0.39
N VAL A 136 31.85 -6.37 -1.72
CA VAL A 136 30.69 -6.08 -2.58
C VAL A 136 29.58 -7.10 -2.40
N ALA A 137 29.90 -8.37 -2.19
CA ALA A 137 28.92 -9.40 -1.90
C ALA A 137 28.17 -9.13 -0.58
N MET A 138 28.87 -8.69 0.46
CA MET A 138 28.25 -8.27 1.73
C MET A 138 27.37 -7.02 1.54
N ALA A 139 27.83 -6.03 0.77
CA ALA A 139 27.07 -4.83 0.49
C ALA A 139 25.78 -5.13 -0.30
N LYS A 140 25.87 -6.06 -1.27
CA LYS A 140 24.69 -6.54 -2.01
C LYS A 140 23.70 -7.23 -1.08
N LEU A 141 24.15 -8.17 -0.24
CA LEU A 141 23.30 -8.84 0.76
C LEU A 141 22.62 -7.81 1.69
N PHE A 142 23.35 -6.79 2.11
CA PHE A 142 22.80 -5.73 2.94
C PHE A 142 21.68 -4.95 2.20
N LEU A 143 21.91 -4.53 0.96
CA LEU A 143 20.89 -3.79 0.18
C LEU A 143 19.65 -4.64 -0.10
N ASP A 144 19.84 -5.92 -0.43
CA ASP A 144 18.71 -6.85 -0.65
C ASP A 144 17.91 -7.04 0.63
N TYR A 145 18.55 -7.29 1.78
CA TYR A 145 17.89 -7.39 3.07
C TYR A 145 17.20 -6.07 3.47
N ALA A 146 17.88 -4.95 3.31
CA ALA A 146 17.34 -3.63 3.66
C ALA A 146 16.08 -3.31 2.86
N ARG A 147 16.09 -3.58 1.56
CA ARG A 147 14.93 -3.42 0.70
C ARG A 147 13.78 -4.32 1.16
N ASP A 148 14.05 -5.62 1.34
CA ASP A 148 13.03 -6.61 1.62
C ASP A 148 12.34 -6.37 2.99
N VAL A 149 13.10 -5.97 4.00
CA VAL A 149 12.53 -5.69 5.33
C VAL A 149 11.77 -4.37 5.38
N GLN A 150 12.16 -3.37 4.58
CA GLN A 150 11.51 -2.06 4.55
C GLN A 150 10.26 -2.04 3.67
N THR A 151 10.32 -2.65 2.49
CA THR A 151 9.35 -2.43 1.42
C THR A 151 8.77 -3.72 0.84
N GLY A 152 9.15 -4.88 1.41
CA GLY A 152 8.67 -6.19 0.99
C GLY A 152 9.49 -6.82 -0.14
N GLN A 153 9.32 -8.13 -0.27
CA GLN A 153 10.03 -8.97 -1.24
C GLN A 153 9.38 -8.97 -2.63
N LEU A 154 8.15 -8.47 -2.71
CA LEU A 154 7.33 -8.55 -3.91
C LEU A 154 7.08 -7.16 -4.50
N VAL A 155 6.87 -7.13 -5.83
CA VAL A 155 6.40 -5.93 -6.54
C VAL A 155 4.89 -6.05 -6.73
N PRO A 156 4.05 -5.30 -6.01
CA PRO A 156 2.60 -5.49 -5.95
C PRO A 156 1.92 -5.54 -7.32
N SER A 157 2.27 -4.61 -8.20
CA SER A 157 1.67 -4.49 -9.54
C SER A 157 1.98 -5.66 -10.49
N ARG A 158 3.01 -6.47 -10.18
CA ARG A 158 3.34 -7.69 -10.95
C ARG A 158 2.50 -8.91 -10.51
N ILE A 159 1.85 -8.82 -9.36
CA ILE A 159 1.04 -9.91 -8.79
C ILE A 159 -0.42 -9.76 -9.24
N ASP A 160 -0.97 -8.57 -9.10
CA ASP A 160 -2.34 -8.26 -9.51
C ASP A 160 -2.43 -6.81 -9.97
N SER A 161 -3.01 -6.56 -11.15
CA SER A 161 -3.14 -5.23 -11.74
C SER A 161 -4.01 -4.28 -10.92
N GLY A 162 -4.80 -4.80 -9.99
CA GLY A 162 -5.59 -4.01 -9.04
C GLY A 162 -4.82 -3.63 -7.78
N ILE A 163 -3.56 -4.10 -7.59
CA ILE A 163 -2.68 -3.67 -6.51
C ILE A 163 -1.74 -2.59 -7.06
N VAL A 164 -2.25 -1.37 -7.11
CA VAL A 164 -1.54 -0.23 -7.72
C VAL A 164 -0.83 0.64 -6.68
N ARG A 165 -0.34 -0.02 -5.64
CA ARG A 165 0.37 0.58 -4.51
C ARG A 165 1.73 1.12 -4.97
N GLN A 166 2.01 2.38 -4.66
CA GLN A 166 3.34 2.95 -4.78
C GLN A 166 4.15 2.56 -3.54
N VAL A 167 5.10 1.65 -3.74
CA VAL A 167 5.99 1.19 -2.67
C VAL A 167 7.08 2.24 -2.45
N PRO A 168 7.37 2.66 -1.21
CA PRO A 168 8.32 3.73 -0.92
C PRO A 168 9.78 3.22 -0.95
N TYR A 169 10.26 2.79 -2.13
CA TYR A 169 11.64 2.35 -2.29
C TYR A 169 12.62 3.46 -1.91
N ARG A 170 13.61 3.12 -1.12
CA ARG A 170 14.65 4.05 -0.68
C ARG A 170 15.89 3.94 -1.57
N ASP A 171 16.58 5.04 -1.75
CA ASP A 171 17.83 5.10 -2.51
C ASP A 171 18.92 4.25 -1.84
N GLY A 172 19.46 3.26 -2.58
CA GLY A 172 20.42 2.30 -2.06
C GLY A 172 21.74 2.93 -1.62
N VAL A 173 22.18 3.99 -2.29
CA VAL A 173 23.39 4.74 -1.91
C VAL A 173 23.20 5.38 -0.54
N SER A 174 22.09 6.04 -0.32
CA SER A 174 21.75 6.67 0.97
C SER A 174 21.61 5.63 2.08
N VAL A 175 20.95 4.50 1.82
CA VAL A 175 20.77 3.41 2.79
C VAL A 175 22.11 2.85 3.23
N LEU A 176 23.02 2.56 2.29
CA LEU A 176 24.35 2.02 2.57
C LEU A 176 25.25 3.06 3.27
N THR A 177 25.20 4.33 2.84
CA THR A 177 25.94 5.43 3.46
C THR A 177 25.54 5.61 4.93
N ASN A 178 24.24 5.62 5.20
CA ASN A 178 23.71 5.78 6.56
C ASN A 178 24.07 4.58 7.44
N PHE A 179 23.97 3.35 6.91
CA PHE A 179 24.42 2.16 7.63
C PHE A 179 25.90 2.22 8.00
N ALA A 180 26.76 2.60 7.04
CA ALA A 180 28.20 2.71 7.25
C ALA A 180 28.58 3.70 8.38
N ARG A 181 27.72 4.67 8.68
CA ARG A 181 27.95 5.70 9.72
C ARG A 181 27.25 5.43 11.04
N SER A 182 26.31 4.47 11.06
CA SER A 182 25.44 4.20 12.21
C SER A 182 25.92 3.02 13.06
N ASN A 183 25.30 2.86 14.25
CA ASN A 183 25.37 1.59 14.97
C ASN A 183 24.63 0.52 14.15
N PRO A 184 25.28 -0.58 13.76
CA PRO A 184 24.72 -1.51 12.79
C PRO A 184 23.46 -2.22 13.28
N GLN A 185 23.40 -2.64 14.54
CA GLN A 185 22.22 -3.33 15.08
C GLN A 185 21.01 -2.38 15.20
N ALA A 186 21.25 -1.14 15.66
CA ALA A 186 20.20 -0.14 15.77
C ALA A 186 19.65 0.23 14.40
N TYR A 187 20.54 0.40 13.41
CA TYR A 187 20.13 0.73 12.05
C TYR A 187 19.29 -0.38 11.40
N LEU A 188 19.73 -1.65 11.49
CA LEU A 188 18.99 -2.79 10.95
C LEU A 188 17.62 -2.95 11.58
N ARG A 189 17.47 -2.68 12.89
CA ARG A 189 16.14 -2.66 13.53
C ARG A 189 15.25 -1.51 13.05
N ALA A 190 15.84 -0.34 12.79
CA ALA A 190 15.12 0.84 12.32
C ALA A 190 14.67 0.75 10.84
N LEU A 191 15.08 -0.29 10.11
CA LEU A 191 14.62 -0.56 8.75
C LEU A 191 13.19 -1.09 8.72
N GLU A 192 12.75 -1.78 9.77
CA GLU A 192 11.41 -2.39 9.83
C GLU A 192 10.31 -1.33 9.86
N PRO A 193 9.09 -1.65 9.36
CA PRO A 193 7.95 -0.78 9.54
C PRO A 193 7.70 -0.47 11.01
N SER A 194 7.51 0.82 11.32
CA SER A 194 7.26 1.30 12.68
C SER A 194 5.79 1.20 13.10
N SER A 195 4.90 0.75 12.20
CA SER A 195 3.47 0.67 12.51
C SER A 195 3.20 -0.31 13.65
N PRO A 196 2.32 0.05 14.61
CA PRO A 196 1.92 -0.88 15.67
C PRO A 196 1.32 -2.19 15.11
N GLU A 197 0.68 -2.12 13.95
CA GLU A 197 0.10 -3.28 13.26
C GLU A 197 1.18 -4.29 12.86
N TYR A 198 2.29 -3.83 12.26
CA TYR A 198 3.40 -4.71 11.88
C TYR A 198 3.96 -5.49 13.07
N ALA A 199 4.19 -4.80 14.19
CA ALA A 199 4.70 -5.45 15.40
C ALA A 199 3.71 -6.46 15.99
N ARG A 200 2.40 -6.19 15.91
CA ARG A 200 1.36 -7.13 16.38
C ARG A 200 1.27 -8.35 15.46
N LEU A 201 1.33 -8.16 14.14
CA LEU A 201 1.33 -9.26 13.15
C LEU A 201 2.51 -10.20 13.37
N LEU A 202 3.72 -9.70 13.65
CA LEU A 202 4.87 -10.55 13.97
C LEU A 202 4.65 -11.39 15.24
N ARG A 203 4.01 -10.82 16.27
CA ARG A 203 3.65 -11.60 17.47
C ARG A 203 2.62 -12.69 17.19
N GLU A 204 1.59 -12.37 16.40
CA GLU A 204 0.57 -13.35 16.03
C GLU A 204 1.12 -14.44 15.10
N LYS A 205 2.07 -14.09 14.22
CA LYS A 205 2.83 -15.07 13.44
C LYS A 205 3.53 -16.06 14.35
N ALA A 206 4.33 -15.57 15.31
CA ALA A 206 5.04 -16.44 16.26
C ALA A 206 4.08 -17.31 17.09
N ARG A 207 2.94 -16.74 17.54
CA ARG A 207 1.91 -17.50 18.26
C ARG A 207 1.30 -18.63 17.42
N LEU A 208 1.02 -18.38 16.14
CA LEU A 208 0.47 -19.43 15.25
C LEU A 208 1.52 -20.49 14.89
N GLU A 209 2.78 -20.11 14.77
CA GLU A 209 3.87 -21.08 14.56
C GLU A 209 4.01 -22.02 15.78
N GLU A 210 3.83 -21.50 17.00
CA GLU A 210 3.77 -22.32 18.19
C GLU A 210 2.54 -23.24 18.21
N VAL A 211 1.35 -22.74 17.83
CA VAL A 211 0.13 -23.56 17.70
C VAL A 211 0.36 -24.70 16.72
N LEU A 212 1.02 -24.43 15.60
CA LEU A 212 1.36 -25.47 14.60
C LEU A 212 2.32 -26.52 15.15
N ALA A 213 3.34 -26.09 15.91
CA ALA A 213 4.27 -27.00 16.57
C ALA A 213 3.58 -27.91 17.60
N GLN A 214 2.48 -27.45 18.20
CA GLN A 214 1.66 -28.20 19.16
C GLN A 214 0.57 -29.06 18.49
N GLY A 215 0.51 -29.15 17.15
CA GLY A 215 -0.45 -29.97 16.40
C GLY A 215 -1.74 -29.24 15.99
N GLY A 216 -1.75 -27.90 16.04
CA GLY A 216 -2.83 -27.08 15.51
C GLY A 216 -4.04 -26.96 16.44
N TRP A 217 -5.23 -26.77 15.86
CA TRP A 217 -6.49 -26.57 16.60
C TRP A 217 -7.34 -27.85 16.77
N GLY A 218 -6.75 -29.01 16.54
CA GLY A 218 -7.44 -30.31 16.62
C GLY A 218 -8.31 -30.59 15.40
N GLN A 219 -9.25 -31.53 15.58
CA GLN A 219 -10.09 -32.05 14.49
C GLN A 219 -10.98 -30.97 13.88
N GLU A 220 -11.28 -31.13 12.59
CA GLU A 220 -12.35 -30.37 11.92
C GLU A 220 -13.70 -30.67 12.54
N VAL A 221 -14.52 -29.64 12.68
CA VAL A 221 -15.88 -29.76 13.21
C VAL A 221 -16.76 -30.36 12.13
N PRO A 222 -17.33 -31.56 12.35
CA PRO A 222 -18.20 -32.22 11.38
C PRO A 222 -19.59 -31.56 11.33
N GLY A 223 -20.41 -31.98 10.36
CA GLY A 223 -21.81 -31.53 10.25
C GLY A 223 -21.98 -30.17 9.59
N SER A 224 -23.21 -29.68 9.63
CA SER A 224 -23.60 -28.45 8.91
C SER A 224 -24.14 -27.35 9.81
N LYS A 225 -24.58 -27.66 11.04
CA LYS A 225 -25.17 -26.67 11.96
C LYS A 225 -25.11 -27.15 13.41
N TYR A 226 -24.75 -26.22 14.31
CA TYR A 226 -24.86 -26.37 15.76
C TYR A 226 -25.44 -25.09 16.38
N GLU A 227 -26.38 -25.28 17.33
CA GLU A 227 -27.07 -24.19 18.01
C GLU A 227 -27.41 -24.51 19.47
N ALA A 228 -27.89 -23.53 20.22
CA ALA A 228 -28.16 -23.63 21.63
C ALA A 228 -29.09 -24.82 21.98
N GLY A 229 -28.75 -25.56 23.04
CA GLY A 229 -29.48 -26.74 23.50
C GLY A 229 -29.03 -28.05 22.88
N GLN A 230 -28.26 -28.05 21.81
CA GLN A 230 -27.72 -29.28 21.22
C GLN A 230 -26.60 -29.88 22.07
N SER A 231 -26.39 -31.19 21.95
CA SER A 231 -25.31 -31.93 22.61
C SER A 231 -24.79 -33.06 21.69
N GLY A 232 -23.67 -33.66 22.05
CA GLY A 232 -23.09 -34.75 21.32
C GLY A 232 -21.66 -34.48 20.83
N ASN A 233 -21.05 -35.45 20.16
CA ASN A 233 -19.64 -35.42 19.80
C ASN A 233 -19.26 -34.22 18.93
N GLY A 234 -20.08 -33.82 17.97
CA GLY A 234 -19.81 -32.64 17.12
C GLY A 234 -19.78 -31.34 17.92
N VAL A 235 -20.64 -31.19 18.94
CA VAL A 235 -20.63 -30.04 19.87
C VAL A 235 -19.34 -30.04 20.70
N VAL A 236 -18.87 -31.21 21.16
CA VAL A 236 -17.61 -31.33 21.92
C VAL A 236 -16.42 -30.96 21.02
N ILE A 237 -16.36 -31.42 19.78
CA ILE A 237 -15.30 -31.06 18.84
C ILE A 237 -15.29 -29.56 18.56
N LEU A 238 -16.47 -28.94 18.30
CA LEU A 238 -16.60 -27.50 18.12
C LEU A 238 -16.12 -26.73 19.34
N ARG A 239 -16.48 -27.17 20.55
CA ARG A 239 -16.05 -26.58 21.82
C ARG A 239 -14.54 -26.63 21.95
N ASN A 240 -13.94 -27.80 21.75
CA ASN A 240 -12.49 -28.00 21.85
C ASN A 240 -11.72 -27.09 20.87
N ARG A 241 -12.24 -26.97 19.64
CA ARG A 241 -11.63 -26.11 18.62
C ARG A 241 -11.74 -24.62 18.98
N LEU A 242 -12.89 -24.15 19.48
CA LEU A 242 -13.06 -22.77 19.97
C LEU A 242 -12.17 -22.47 21.18
N MET A 243 -11.95 -23.46 22.07
CA MET A 243 -10.98 -23.34 23.18
C MET A 243 -9.53 -23.23 22.67
N ALA A 244 -9.15 -24.08 21.71
CA ALA A 244 -7.81 -24.05 21.11
C ALA A 244 -7.54 -22.73 20.36
N MET A 245 -8.58 -22.15 19.74
CA MET A 245 -8.52 -20.84 19.10
C MET A 245 -8.55 -19.65 20.09
N GLY A 246 -8.84 -19.89 21.37
CA GLY A 246 -8.91 -18.86 22.39
C GLY A 246 -10.23 -18.06 22.43
N TYR A 247 -11.31 -18.58 21.85
CA TYR A 247 -12.65 -17.96 21.92
C TYR A 247 -13.46 -18.41 23.14
N LEU A 248 -13.13 -19.53 23.72
CA LEU A 248 -13.83 -20.11 24.85
C LEU A 248 -12.82 -20.49 25.95
N PRO A 249 -13.09 -20.21 27.22
CA PRO A 249 -12.28 -20.73 28.31
C PRO A 249 -12.41 -22.24 28.41
N ARG A 250 -11.47 -22.90 29.10
CA ARG A 250 -11.50 -24.34 29.32
C ARG A 250 -12.81 -24.77 30.01
N SER A 251 -13.48 -25.75 29.45
CA SER A 251 -14.78 -26.27 29.89
C SER A 251 -14.91 -27.74 29.53
N ALA A 252 -15.50 -28.54 30.42
CA ALA A 252 -15.85 -29.95 30.19
C ALA A 252 -17.31 -30.15 29.75
N SER A 253 -18.07 -29.09 29.51
CA SER A 253 -19.45 -29.17 29.07
C SER A 253 -19.55 -29.89 27.69
N THR A 254 -20.57 -30.73 27.53
CA THR A 254 -20.83 -31.49 26.31
C THR A 254 -22.02 -30.90 25.51
N SER A 255 -22.64 -29.82 26.04
CA SER A 255 -23.79 -29.17 25.43
C SER A 255 -23.41 -27.82 24.82
N TYR A 256 -24.19 -27.38 23.83
CA TYR A 256 -24.10 -26.03 23.27
C TYR A 256 -24.82 -25.06 24.23
N ASP A 257 -24.09 -24.59 25.22
CA ASP A 257 -24.55 -23.69 26.26
C ASP A 257 -24.44 -22.20 25.88
N ALA A 258 -24.84 -21.30 26.79
CA ALA A 258 -24.79 -19.86 26.55
C ALA A 258 -23.34 -19.33 26.37
N ASP A 259 -22.36 -19.95 27.02
CA ASP A 259 -20.94 -19.57 26.86
C ASP A 259 -20.46 -19.88 25.44
N MET A 260 -20.86 -21.05 24.93
CA MET A 260 -20.52 -21.44 23.57
C MET A 260 -21.20 -20.55 22.53
N SER A 261 -22.48 -20.19 22.76
CA SER A 261 -23.19 -19.24 21.89
C SER A 261 -22.46 -17.88 21.83
N ARG A 262 -22.02 -17.36 22.98
CA ARG A 262 -21.24 -16.12 23.05
C ARG A 262 -19.87 -16.26 22.35
N ALA A 263 -19.20 -17.39 22.50
CA ALA A 263 -17.94 -17.66 21.84
C ALA A 263 -18.09 -17.70 20.31
N VAL A 264 -19.17 -18.32 19.82
CA VAL A 264 -19.51 -18.35 18.40
C VAL A 264 -19.86 -16.95 17.90
N GLN A 265 -20.63 -16.15 18.63
CA GLN A 265 -20.90 -14.74 18.27
C GLN A 265 -19.61 -13.93 18.16
N LEU A 266 -18.69 -14.05 19.14
CA LEU A 266 -17.42 -13.36 19.10
C LEU A 266 -16.56 -13.83 17.91
N PHE A 267 -16.55 -15.12 17.61
CA PHE A 267 -15.90 -15.66 16.43
C PHE A 267 -16.48 -15.06 15.15
N GLN A 268 -17.80 -15.04 15.02
CA GLN A 268 -18.51 -14.47 13.87
C GLN A 268 -18.14 -12.99 13.65
N ILE A 269 -18.19 -12.17 14.71
CA ILE A 269 -17.79 -10.75 14.65
C ILE A 269 -16.35 -10.62 14.10
N ARG A 270 -15.42 -11.39 14.67
CA ARG A 270 -14.01 -11.33 14.27
C ARG A 270 -13.72 -11.88 12.87
N HIS A 271 -14.68 -12.66 12.31
CA HIS A 271 -14.55 -13.22 10.96
C HIS A 271 -15.47 -12.53 9.93
N GLY A 272 -16.11 -11.40 10.32
CA GLY A 272 -16.98 -10.63 9.42
C GLY A 272 -18.25 -11.37 9.02
N LEU A 273 -18.76 -12.25 9.88
CA LEU A 273 -20.01 -13.01 9.74
C LEU A 273 -21.13 -12.36 10.54
N ALA A 274 -22.38 -12.71 10.22
CA ALA A 274 -23.54 -12.30 11.02
C ALA A 274 -23.48 -12.93 12.43
N PRO A 275 -23.49 -12.14 13.53
CA PRO A 275 -23.24 -12.64 14.89
C PRO A 275 -24.53 -13.16 15.53
N ASP A 276 -25.13 -14.24 14.98
CA ASP A 276 -26.34 -14.87 15.47
C ASP A 276 -26.09 -15.92 16.58
N GLY A 277 -24.82 -16.29 16.79
CA GLY A 277 -24.44 -17.31 17.77
C GLY A 277 -24.78 -18.73 17.35
N VAL A 278 -25.12 -18.95 16.09
CA VAL A 278 -25.35 -20.26 15.50
C VAL A 278 -24.15 -20.65 14.63
N ALA A 279 -23.57 -21.80 14.89
CA ALA A 279 -22.49 -22.33 14.05
C ALA A 279 -23.08 -23.00 12.80
N GLY A 280 -23.62 -22.18 11.88
CA GLY A 280 -24.14 -22.61 10.59
C GLY A 280 -23.02 -22.87 9.56
N PRO A 281 -23.37 -23.24 8.29
CA PRO A 281 -22.37 -23.65 7.28
C PRO A 281 -21.27 -22.61 7.06
N GLY A 282 -21.62 -21.31 6.98
CA GLY A 282 -20.64 -20.22 6.81
C GLY A 282 -19.71 -20.08 8.01
N THR A 283 -20.23 -20.23 9.22
CA THR A 283 -19.44 -20.17 10.46
C THR A 283 -18.52 -21.40 10.57
N LEU A 284 -19.03 -22.60 10.32
CA LEU A 284 -18.24 -23.83 10.35
C LEU A 284 -17.12 -23.83 9.30
N SER A 285 -17.41 -23.35 8.09
CA SER A 285 -16.39 -23.17 7.05
C SER A 285 -15.23 -22.30 7.54
N GLN A 286 -15.50 -21.22 8.27
CA GLN A 286 -14.45 -20.35 8.83
C GLN A 286 -13.76 -20.94 10.07
N ILE A 287 -14.47 -21.70 10.89
CA ILE A 287 -13.92 -22.43 12.04
C ILE A 287 -12.97 -23.53 11.56
N ASN A 288 -13.28 -24.18 10.46
CA ASN A 288 -12.50 -25.29 9.90
C ASN A 288 -11.31 -24.84 9.05
N VAL A 289 -11.13 -23.54 8.77
CA VAL A 289 -9.89 -23.05 8.16
C VAL A 289 -8.70 -23.46 9.05
N PRO A 290 -7.69 -24.16 8.50
CA PRO A 290 -6.57 -24.63 9.31
C PRO A 290 -5.63 -23.47 9.72
N PRO A 291 -4.83 -23.64 10.81
CA PRO A 291 -3.92 -22.62 11.28
C PRO A 291 -2.85 -22.24 10.26
N GLU A 292 -2.48 -23.15 9.35
CA GLU A 292 -1.56 -22.91 8.25
C GLU A 292 -2.07 -21.82 7.29
N GLU A 293 -3.34 -21.88 6.91
CA GLU A 293 -3.94 -20.85 6.04
C GLU A 293 -4.08 -19.49 6.77
N ARG A 294 -4.33 -19.50 8.08
CA ARG A 294 -4.33 -18.28 8.89
C ARG A 294 -2.92 -17.68 8.99
N LEU A 295 -1.90 -18.53 9.14
CA LEU A 295 -0.50 -18.09 9.13
C LEU A 295 -0.11 -17.51 7.76
N ALA A 296 -0.53 -18.12 6.66
CA ALA A 296 -0.35 -17.58 5.32
C ALA A 296 -0.98 -16.18 5.19
N SER A 297 -2.22 -15.99 5.68
CA SER A 297 -2.88 -14.69 5.68
C SER A 297 -2.12 -13.64 6.50
N ILE A 298 -1.52 -14.02 7.61
CA ILE A 298 -0.67 -13.13 8.43
C ILE A 298 0.61 -12.76 7.68
N LEU A 299 1.28 -13.70 7.01
CA LEU A 299 2.48 -13.45 6.21
C LEU A 299 2.18 -12.48 5.06
N VAL A 300 1.05 -12.64 4.40
CA VAL A 300 0.56 -11.69 3.38
C VAL A 300 0.30 -10.31 4.00
N ALA A 301 -0.31 -10.23 5.19
CA ALA A 301 -0.54 -8.96 5.87
C ALA A 301 0.77 -8.27 6.27
N ILE A 302 1.78 -9.02 6.70
CA ILE A 302 3.14 -8.50 7.01
C ILE A 302 3.77 -7.92 5.74
N GLU A 303 3.68 -8.61 4.59
CA GLU A 303 4.19 -8.11 3.32
C GLU A 303 3.49 -6.81 2.90
N ARG A 304 2.16 -6.73 3.03
CA ARG A 304 1.36 -5.53 2.75
C ARG A 304 1.71 -4.36 3.68
N GLU A 305 2.07 -4.61 4.94
CA GLU A 305 2.54 -3.57 5.87
C GLU A 305 3.85 -2.95 5.39
N ARG A 306 4.76 -3.75 4.82
CA ARG A 306 6.02 -3.26 4.24
C ARG A 306 5.77 -2.36 3.03
N TRP A 307 4.80 -2.69 2.17
CA TRP A 307 4.43 -1.84 1.04
C TRP A 307 3.91 -0.47 1.46
N MET A 308 3.45 -0.36 2.70
CA MET A 308 2.92 0.88 3.29
C MET A 308 3.82 1.47 4.38
N ASN A 309 5.12 1.20 4.33
CA ASN A 309 6.10 1.74 5.27
C ASN A 309 6.46 3.21 4.94
N PHE A 310 5.45 4.07 4.99
CA PHE A 310 5.52 5.52 4.82
C PHE A 310 4.58 6.21 5.82
N ASP A 311 4.73 7.51 5.97
CA ASP A 311 3.81 8.30 6.80
C ASP A 311 2.41 8.32 6.16
N ARG A 312 1.43 7.76 6.86
CA ARG A 312 0.03 7.68 6.42
C ARG A 312 -0.75 8.97 6.66
N GLY A 313 -0.12 9.95 7.30
CA GLY A 313 -0.74 11.18 7.78
C GLY A 313 -1.37 11.03 9.17
N GLN A 314 -1.22 12.05 10.01
CA GLN A 314 -1.83 12.08 11.35
C GLN A 314 -3.36 11.95 11.28
N ARG A 315 -3.96 12.58 10.26
CA ARG A 315 -5.34 12.36 9.86
C ARG A 315 -5.36 11.73 8.49
N HIS A 316 -6.08 10.60 8.35
CA HIS A 316 -6.24 9.94 7.06
C HIS A 316 -7.56 9.16 6.99
N ILE A 317 -7.99 8.87 5.77
CA ILE A 317 -9.13 8.03 5.48
C ILE A 317 -8.60 6.63 5.16
N TRP A 318 -9.13 5.63 5.87
CA TRP A 318 -8.77 4.23 5.71
C TRP A 318 -9.98 3.43 5.23
N VAL A 319 -9.93 2.93 4.00
CA VAL A 319 -10.99 2.10 3.41
C VAL A 319 -10.45 0.69 3.25
N ASN A 320 -10.92 -0.23 4.08
CA ASN A 320 -10.55 -1.64 3.91
C ASN A 320 -11.60 -2.35 3.05
N LEU A 321 -11.16 -2.85 1.91
CA LEU A 321 -12.04 -3.47 0.91
C LEU A 321 -12.58 -4.83 1.36
N THR A 322 -11.96 -5.50 2.34
CA THR A 322 -12.33 -6.85 2.77
C THR A 322 -13.29 -6.86 3.96
N ASP A 323 -13.27 -5.83 4.80
CA ASP A 323 -14.22 -5.68 5.90
C ASP A 323 -15.38 -4.74 5.56
N PHE A 324 -15.31 -4.12 4.36
CA PHE A 324 -16.34 -3.21 3.85
C PHE A 324 -16.60 -2.04 4.79
N THR A 325 -15.53 -1.39 5.28
CA THR A 325 -15.60 -0.21 6.13
C THR A 325 -14.80 0.95 5.54
N ALA A 326 -15.23 2.17 5.84
CA ALA A 326 -14.48 3.38 5.64
C ALA A 326 -14.36 4.09 7.00
N LYS A 327 -13.14 4.47 7.37
CA LYS A 327 -12.80 5.08 8.66
C LYS A 327 -12.09 6.39 8.45
N ILE A 328 -12.34 7.37 9.34
CA ILE A 328 -11.45 8.51 9.52
C ILE A 328 -10.59 8.20 10.74
N MET A 329 -9.28 8.28 10.54
CA MET A 329 -8.28 8.03 11.56
C MET A 329 -7.65 9.36 11.98
N ASP A 330 -7.55 9.63 13.27
CA ASP A 330 -6.81 10.76 13.83
C ASP A 330 -5.78 10.21 14.83
N ASN A 331 -4.48 10.37 14.56
CA ASN A 331 -3.39 9.85 15.40
C ASN A 331 -3.54 8.35 15.72
N ASP A 332 -3.74 7.55 14.68
CA ASP A 332 -3.96 6.09 14.73
C ASP A 332 -5.21 5.64 15.53
N ARG A 333 -6.13 6.55 15.81
CA ARG A 333 -7.41 6.24 16.45
C ARG A 333 -8.55 6.44 15.48
N VAL A 334 -9.50 5.52 15.51
CA VAL A 334 -10.75 5.66 14.73
C VAL A 334 -11.60 6.75 15.38
N THR A 335 -11.84 7.84 14.66
CA THR A 335 -12.72 8.95 15.08
C THR A 335 -14.07 8.90 14.39
N PHE A 336 -14.16 8.24 13.26
CA PHE A 336 -15.41 7.94 12.55
C PHE A 336 -15.29 6.62 11.81
N GLU A 337 -16.37 5.84 11.77
CA GLU A 337 -16.45 4.59 11.01
C GLU A 337 -17.83 4.44 10.38
N THR A 338 -17.88 3.99 9.13
CA THR A 338 -19.12 3.66 8.43
C THR A 338 -18.96 2.41 7.57
N ARG A 339 -20.06 1.70 7.34
CA ARG A 339 -20.07 0.59 6.36
C ARG A 339 -19.89 1.14 4.94
N SER A 340 -19.25 0.34 4.11
CA SER A 340 -19.09 0.66 2.69
C SER A 340 -19.53 -0.46 1.78
N VAL A 341 -19.89 -0.11 0.54
CA VAL A 341 -20.09 -1.02 -0.58
C VAL A 341 -18.97 -0.75 -1.59
N ILE A 342 -18.25 -1.79 -1.95
CA ILE A 342 -17.07 -1.72 -2.82
C ILE A 342 -17.37 -2.31 -4.21
N GLY A 343 -16.39 -2.27 -5.09
CA GLY A 343 -16.46 -2.87 -6.42
C GLY A 343 -16.84 -4.35 -6.41
N ALA A 344 -17.61 -4.78 -7.40
CA ALA A 344 -18.03 -6.16 -7.56
C ALA A 344 -16.84 -7.07 -7.86
N THR A 345 -17.02 -8.38 -7.75
CA THR A 345 -15.94 -9.37 -7.89
C THR A 345 -15.48 -9.60 -9.34
N GLN A 346 -16.25 -9.13 -10.33
CA GLN A 346 -15.85 -9.17 -11.74
C GLN A 346 -14.58 -8.34 -11.96
N PRO A 347 -13.62 -8.82 -12.75
CA PRO A 347 -12.31 -8.17 -12.88
C PRO A 347 -12.34 -6.70 -13.28
N ASP A 348 -13.28 -6.28 -14.13
CA ASP A 348 -13.42 -4.91 -14.62
C ASP A 348 -14.21 -3.98 -13.67
N ARG A 349 -14.69 -4.51 -12.52
CA ARG A 349 -15.47 -3.77 -11.52
C ARG A 349 -14.80 -3.72 -10.14
N ARG A 350 -13.67 -4.41 -9.95
CA ARG A 350 -12.98 -4.46 -8.66
C ARG A 350 -12.43 -3.09 -8.26
N SER A 351 -12.56 -2.75 -6.98
CA SER A 351 -11.87 -1.59 -6.43
C SER A 351 -10.36 -1.85 -6.37
N PRO A 352 -9.52 -0.93 -6.87
CA PRO A 352 -8.07 -1.04 -6.77
C PRO A 352 -7.57 -0.69 -5.36
N GLU A 353 -6.35 -1.15 -5.04
CA GLU A 353 -5.61 -0.75 -3.83
C GLU A 353 -4.63 0.35 -4.19
N PHE A 354 -4.80 1.53 -3.61
CA PHE A 354 -3.89 2.66 -3.80
C PHE A 354 -4.03 3.68 -2.67
N SER A 355 -3.14 4.64 -2.65
CA SER A 355 -3.23 5.82 -1.79
C SER A 355 -3.31 7.07 -2.66
N ASP A 356 -4.07 8.05 -2.20
CA ASP A 356 -4.24 9.34 -2.84
C ASP A 356 -4.58 10.39 -1.78
N GLU A 357 -4.96 11.59 -2.19
CA GLU A 357 -5.31 12.70 -1.31
C GLU A 357 -6.71 13.21 -1.64
N MET A 358 -7.60 13.26 -0.62
CA MET A 358 -8.95 13.81 -0.77
C MET A 358 -8.88 15.33 -0.71
N GLU A 359 -9.27 15.97 -1.80
CA GLU A 359 -9.13 17.41 -2.01
C GLU A 359 -10.43 18.16 -1.76
N PHE A 360 -11.57 17.60 -2.20
CA PHE A 360 -12.87 18.27 -2.10
C PHE A 360 -14.05 17.30 -2.04
N MET A 361 -15.20 17.79 -1.66
CA MET A 361 -16.48 17.09 -1.82
C MET A 361 -17.41 17.86 -2.77
N VAL A 362 -18.35 17.14 -3.37
CA VAL A 362 -19.39 17.73 -4.22
C VAL A 362 -20.74 17.36 -3.64
N ILE A 363 -21.47 18.37 -3.21
CA ILE A 363 -22.85 18.27 -2.69
C ILE A 363 -23.81 18.41 -3.87
N ASN A 364 -24.90 17.62 -3.88
CA ASN A 364 -25.82 17.49 -5.02
C ASN A 364 -25.07 17.16 -6.34
N PRO A 365 -24.29 16.08 -6.41
CA PRO A 365 -23.45 15.81 -7.58
C PRO A 365 -24.26 15.44 -8.82
N THR A 366 -23.82 15.92 -9.98
CA THR A 366 -24.18 15.34 -11.27
C THR A 366 -23.34 14.08 -11.49
N TRP A 367 -23.97 12.96 -11.78
CA TRP A 367 -23.23 11.78 -12.19
C TRP A 367 -22.92 11.82 -13.69
N ASN A 368 -21.68 12.02 -14.04
CA ASN A 368 -21.19 11.80 -15.39
C ASN A 368 -20.94 10.30 -15.56
N VAL A 369 -21.83 9.64 -16.30
CA VAL A 369 -21.78 8.18 -16.46
C VAL A 369 -20.48 7.77 -17.18
N PRO A 370 -19.65 6.91 -16.58
CA PRO A 370 -18.44 6.41 -17.22
C PRO A 370 -18.73 5.77 -18.58
N ARG A 371 -17.83 5.97 -19.54
CA ARG A 371 -17.99 5.45 -20.91
C ARG A 371 -18.23 3.94 -20.92
N SER A 372 -17.55 3.19 -20.07
CA SER A 372 -17.71 1.73 -19.96
C SER A 372 -19.14 1.34 -19.58
N ILE A 373 -19.75 2.03 -18.61
CA ILE A 373 -21.14 1.80 -18.18
C ILE A 373 -22.11 2.25 -19.27
N THR A 374 -21.87 3.42 -19.86
CA THR A 374 -22.69 3.93 -20.98
C THR A 374 -22.82 2.90 -22.09
N VAL A 375 -21.71 2.32 -22.55
CA VAL A 375 -21.72 1.46 -23.74
C VAL A 375 -21.93 -0.02 -23.45
N LYS A 376 -21.57 -0.50 -22.25
CA LYS A 376 -21.72 -1.93 -21.88
C LYS A 376 -23.09 -2.22 -21.26
N GLU A 377 -23.72 -1.23 -20.61
CA GLU A 377 -24.97 -1.44 -19.86
C GLU A 377 -26.13 -0.63 -20.47
N TYR A 378 -26.00 0.70 -20.56
CA TYR A 378 -27.11 1.54 -20.98
C TYR A 378 -27.39 1.47 -22.47
N LEU A 379 -26.39 1.46 -23.34
CA LEU A 379 -26.61 1.37 -24.77
C LEU A 379 -27.38 0.09 -25.18
N PRO A 380 -27.03 -1.13 -24.70
CA PRO A 380 -27.83 -2.31 -24.98
C PRO A 380 -29.27 -2.25 -24.44
N MET A 381 -29.48 -1.57 -23.31
CA MET A 381 -30.82 -1.34 -22.78
C MET A 381 -31.64 -0.43 -23.69
N MET A 382 -31.05 0.67 -24.16
CA MET A 382 -31.70 1.63 -25.06
C MET A 382 -31.89 1.10 -26.48
N GLN A 383 -31.04 0.17 -26.94
CA GLN A 383 -31.26 -0.55 -28.20
C GLN A 383 -32.51 -1.44 -28.16
N ARG A 384 -32.80 -2.05 -27.00
CA ARG A 384 -34.03 -2.85 -26.80
C ARG A 384 -35.27 -2.00 -26.52
N ASN A 385 -35.09 -0.93 -25.75
CA ASN A 385 -36.13 0.03 -25.43
C ASN A 385 -35.54 1.45 -25.40
N PRO A 386 -35.79 2.29 -26.43
CA PRO A 386 -35.28 3.66 -26.51
C PRO A 386 -35.60 4.54 -25.30
N ASN A 387 -36.66 4.21 -24.56
CA ASN A 387 -37.05 4.93 -23.34
C ASN A 387 -36.38 4.41 -22.07
N ALA A 388 -35.61 3.31 -22.13
CA ALA A 388 -34.88 2.79 -20.99
C ALA A 388 -33.91 3.84 -20.43
N ALA A 389 -33.67 3.80 -19.09
CA ALA A 389 -32.83 4.78 -18.39
C ALA A 389 -33.25 6.24 -18.64
N GLY A 390 -34.56 6.53 -18.58
CA GLY A 390 -35.15 7.86 -18.85
C GLY A 390 -34.68 8.97 -17.89
N HIS A 391 -34.19 8.62 -16.70
CA HIS A 391 -33.58 9.52 -15.71
C HIS A 391 -32.24 10.12 -16.17
N LEU A 392 -31.58 9.50 -17.16
CA LEU A 392 -30.29 9.98 -17.71
C LEU A 392 -30.51 10.95 -18.88
N ARG A 393 -29.86 12.10 -18.83
CA ARG A 393 -29.75 13.02 -19.95
C ARG A 393 -28.66 12.54 -20.92
N ILE A 394 -28.97 12.52 -22.21
CA ILE A 394 -28.00 12.22 -23.27
C ILE A 394 -27.44 13.54 -23.77
N VAL A 395 -26.13 13.64 -23.83
CA VAL A 395 -25.45 14.88 -24.26
C VAL A 395 -24.48 14.60 -25.40
N ASP A 396 -24.38 15.55 -26.31
CA ASP A 396 -23.39 15.54 -27.41
C ASP A 396 -21.99 15.91 -26.90
N ARG A 397 -21.00 15.90 -27.80
CA ARG A 397 -19.61 16.28 -27.50
C ARG A 397 -19.43 17.72 -26.98
N ASN A 398 -20.43 18.59 -27.26
CA ASN A 398 -20.42 19.97 -26.79
C ASN A 398 -21.20 20.14 -25.47
N GLY A 399 -21.67 19.05 -24.87
CA GLY A 399 -22.45 19.07 -23.64
C GLY A 399 -23.93 19.45 -23.78
N ARG A 400 -24.44 19.61 -25.04
CA ARG A 400 -25.85 19.95 -25.29
C ARG A 400 -26.71 18.69 -25.18
N THR A 401 -27.86 18.83 -24.53
CA THR A 401 -28.83 17.73 -24.43
C THR A 401 -29.39 17.37 -25.79
N VAL A 402 -29.37 16.06 -26.10
CA VAL A 402 -29.93 15.50 -27.34
C VAL A 402 -31.22 14.76 -26.99
N PRO A 403 -32.38 15.11 -27.62
CA PRO A 403 -33.61 14.37 -27.41
C PRO A 403 -33.48 12.90 -27.81
N ARG A 404 -34.00 11.99 -27.00
CA ARG A 404 -33.92 10.54 -27.28
C ARG A 404 -34.60 10.16 -28.61
N SER A 405 -35.68 10.87 -28.96
CA SER A 405 -36.40 10.69 -30.24
C SER A 405 -35.54 11.00 -31.47
N ALA A 406 -34.47 11.79 -31.31
CA ALA A 406 -33.53 12.11 -32.38
C ALA A 406 -32.41 11.07 -32.55
N ILE A 407 -32.39 9.99 -31.72
CA ILE A 407 -31.30 9.01 -31.70
C ILE A 407 -31.85 7.63 -32.09
N ASN A 408 -31.35 7.09 -33.19
CA ASN A 408 -31.53 5.66 -33.48
C ASN A 408 -30.46 4.83 -32.77
N PHE A 409 -30.74 4.35 -31.56
CA PHE A 409 -29.81 3.57 -30.78
C PHE A 409 -29.33 2.29 -31.45
N ALA A 410 -30.19 1.65 -32.28
CA ALA A 410 -29.86 0.43 -32.99
C ALA A 410 -28.74 0.62 -34.03
N ALA A 411 -28.52 1.88 -34.51
CA ALA A 411 -27.48 2.20 -35.46
C ALA A 411 -26.07 2.24 -34.87
N TYR A 412 -25.91 2.16 -33.56
CA TYR A 412 -24.61 2.34 -32.90
C TYR A 412 -24.08 1.04 -32.30
N THR A 413 -22.75 0.93 -32.31
CA THR A 413 -22.00 -0.06 -31.56
C THR A 413 -21.34 0.61 -30.34
N PRO A 414 -20.79 -0.13 -29.38
CA PRO A 414 -20.02 0.44 -28.27
C PRO A 414 -18.91 1.40 -28.69
N SER A 415 -18.27 1.16 -29.84
CA SER A 415 -17.20 2.01 -30.37
C SER A 415 -17.71 3.25 -31.10
N THR A 416 -18.86 3.18 -31.76
CA THR A 416 -19.41 4.27 -32.60
C THR A 416 -20.41 5.17 -31.86
N PHE A 417 -20.90 4.80 -30.67
CA PHE A 417 -21.85 5.62 -29.90
C PHE A 417 -21.21 6.94 -29.46
N PRO A 418 -21.60 8.12 -29.99
CA PRO A 418 -20.87 9.37 -29.80
C PRO A 418 -21.28 10.16 -28.57
N PHE A 419 -22.36 9.73 -27.89
CA PHE A 419 -22.95 10.50 -26.81
C PHE A 419 -22.40 10.12 -25.44
N ALA A 420 -22.40 11.10 -24.51
CA ALA A 420 -22.22 10.88 -23.10
C ALA A 420 -23.59 10.89 -22.39
N MET A 421 -23.63 10.35 -21.18
CA MET A 421 -24.83 10.32 -20.35
C MET A 421 -24.55 11.00 -19.02
N LYS A 422 -25.54 11.75 -18.52
CA LYS A 422 -25.47 12.46 -17.24
C LYS A 422 -26.73 12.24 -16.44
N GLU A 423 -26.59 12.05 -15.15
CA GLU A 423 -27.69 12.06 -14.21
C GLU A 423 -27.64 13.35 -13.38
N PRO A 424 -28.68 14.21 -13.45
CA PRO A 424 -28.70 15.45 -12.66
C PRO A 424 -28.86 15.14 -11.17
N PRO A 425 -28.58 16.13 -10.30
CA PRO A 425 -28.85 16.03 -8.87
C PRO A 425 -30.29 15.61 -8.58
N SER A 426 -30.49 14.60 -7.74
CA SER A 426 -31.77 14.16 -7.21
C SER A 426 -31.57 13.13 -6.11
N ASP A 427 -32.59 12.83 -5.32
CA ASP A 427 -32.56 11.78 -4.31
C ASP A 427 -32.35 10.39 -4.93
N GLY A 428 -32.72 10.20 -6.20
CA GLY A 428 -32.52 8.97 -6.96
C GLY A 428 -31.16 8.85 -7.65
N ASN A 429 -30.34 9.90 -7.64
CA ASN A 429 -29.05 9.91 -8.32
C ASN A 429 -28.15 8.76 -7.84
N ALA A 430 -27.53 8.05 -8.76
CA ALA A 430 -26.68 6.89 -8.44
C ALA A 430 -25.51 7.23 -7.48
N LEU A 431 -25.06 8.51 -7.44
CA LEU A 431 -24.04 9.00 -6.51
C LEU A 431 -24.65 9.51 -5.19
N GLY A 432 -25.97 9.46 -5.02
CA GLY A 432 -26.67 10.08 -3.92
C GLY A 432 -26.49 11.58 -3.87
N LEU A 433 -26.43 12.15 -2.68
CA LEU A 433 -26.43 13.58 -2.44
C LEU A 433 -25.04 14.19 -2.16
N VAL A 434 -24.00 13.35 -2.05
CA VAL A 434 -22.61 13.83 -1.87
C VAL A 434 -21.61 12.82 -2.42
N LYS A 435 -20.54 13.32 -3.03
CA LYS A 435 -19.34 12.55 -3.38
C LYS A 435 -18.08 13.24 -2.87
N PHE A 436 -17.06 12.46 -2.54
CA PHE A 436 -15.78 12.87 -1.97
C PHE A 436 -14.67 12.54 -2.96
N MET A 437 -13.94 13.53 -3.38
CA MET A 437 -13.05 13.47 -4.52
C MET A 437 -11.58 13.46 -4.10
N PHE A 438 -10.87 12.47 -4.59
CA PHE A 438 -9.41 12.34 -4.62
C PHE A 438 -9.02 12.02 -6.07
N PRO A 439 -8.72 13.05 -6.89
CA PRO A 439 -8.59 12.91 -8.35
C PRO A 439 -7.50 11.91 -8.74
N ASN A 440 -7.87 10.81 -9.36
CA ASN A 440 -6.96 9.72 -9.72
C ASN A 440 -7.30 9.14 -11.11
N LYS A 441 -6.32 8.48 -11.72
CA LYS A 441 -6.47 7.89 -13.06
C LYS A 441 -7.43 6.70 -13.14
N TYR A 442 -7.88 6.17 -11.99
CA TYR A 442 -8.80 5.04 -11.89
C TYR A 442 -10.25 5.47 -11.81
N ASN A 443 -10.53 6.78 -11.69
CA ASN A 443 -11.87 7.36 -11.48
C ASN A 443 -12.59 6.77 -10.27
N ILE A 444 -11.85 6.51 -9.18
CA ILE A 444 -12.40 6.03 -7.91
C ILE A 444 -12.63 7.21 -6.98
N TYR A 445 -13.76 7.20 -6.31
CA TYR A 445 -14.15 8.18 -5.29
C TYR A 445 -15.08 7.53 -4.25
N LEU A 446 -15.27 8.19 -3.11
CA LEU A 446 -16.27 7.80 -2.12
C LEU A 446 -17.55 8.59 -2.41
N HIS A 447 -18.73 7.98 -2.18
CA HIS A 447 -19.99 8.67 -2.43
C HIS A 447 -21.17 8.09 -1.67
N ASP A 448 -22.25 8.84 -1.62
CA ASP A 448 -23.56 8.40 -1.18
C ASP A 448 -24.22 7.46 -2.22
N THR A 449 -25.39 6.92 -1.90
CA THR A 449 -26.17 6.06 -2.81
C THR A 449 -27.63 5.95 -2.36
N PRO A 450 -28.60 5.92 -3.28
CA PRO A 450 -29.99 5.59 -2.94
C PRO A 450 -30.17 4.10 -2.57
N SER A 451 -29.27 3.21 -2.96
CA SER A 451 -29.34 1.76 -2.72
C SER A 451 -28.92 1.39 -1.29
N LYS A 452 -29.62 1.91 -0.28
CA LYS A 452 -29.27 1.75 1.14
C LYS A 452 -29.40 0.31 1.66
N SER A 453 -30.27 -0.51 1.06
CA SER A 453 -30.45 -1.93 1.44
C SER A 453 -29.17 -2.76 1.29
N LEU A 454 -28.28 -2.38 0.39
CA LEU A 454 -27.01 -3.09 0.15
C LEU A 454 -26.09 -3.12 1.38
N PHE A 455 -26.20 -2.16 2.28
CA PHE A 455 -25.41 -2.13 3.51
C PHE A 455 -25.80 -3.19 4.55
N GLY A 456 -26.97 -3.83 4.39
CA GLY A 456 -27.45 -4.94 5.21
C GLY A 456 -26.78 -6.29 4.88
N HIS A 457 -26.13 -6.41 3.73
CA HIS A 457 -25.50 -7.66 3.31
C HIS A 457 -24.17 -7.89 4.05
N GLU A 458 -23.82 -9.15 4.29
CA GLU A 458 -22.53 -9.56 4.83
C GLU A 458 -21.41 -9.23 3.83
N THR A 459 -21.54 -9.66 2.58
CA THR A 459 -20.63 -9.29 1.50
C THR A 459 -21.18 -8.09 0.74
N ARG A 460 -20.42 -7.00 0.70
CA ARG A 460 -20.87 -5.73 0.10
C ARG A 460 -20.02 -5.34 -1.12
N ALA A 461 -19.93 -6.22 -2.10
CA ALA A 461 -19.17 -6.07 -3.33
C ALA A 461 -20.11 -5.94 -4.54
N TYR A 462 -20.64 -4.72 -4.81
CA TYR A 462 -21.71 -4.50 -5.80
C TYR A 462 -21.46 -3.33 -6.73
N SER A 463 -20.49 -2.43 -6.46
CA SER A 463 -20.25 -1.24 -7.26
C SER A 463 -19.42 -1.54 -8.53
N HIS A 464 -19.17 -0.51 -9.33
CA HIS A 464 -18.26 -0.55 -10.47
C HIS A 464 -16.83 -0.08 -10.12
N GLY A 465 -16.46 -0.19 -8.83
CA GLY A 465 -15.13 0.16 -8.33
C GLY A 465 -15.14 1.29 -7.30
N CYS A 466 -16.04 2.27 -7.40
CA CYS A 466 -16.21 3.33 -6.41
C CYS A 466 -16.73 2.79 -5.07
N ILE A 467 -16.56 3.57 -4.01
CA ILE A 467 -16.88 3.20 -2.65
C ILE A 467 -18.14 3.94 -2.20
N ARG A 468 -19.24 3.21 -1.93
CA ARG A 468 -20.48 3.78 -1.39
C ARG A 468 -20.41 3.79 0.12
N LEU A 469 -20.84 4.87 0.76
CA LEU A 469 -20.87 5.05 2.21
C LEU A 469 -22.30 4.92 2.76
N GLN A 470 -22.45 4.23 3.90
CA GLN A 470 -23.75 4.13 4.57
C GLN A 470 -24.16 5.45 5.23
N GLN A 471 -23.22 6.12 5.89
CA GLN A 471 -23.38 7.39 6.61
C GLN A 471 -22.55 8.50 5.95
N PRO A 472 -22.87 8.92 4.70
CA PRO A 472 -22.05 9.87 3.95
C PRO A 472 -22.13 11.28 4.52
N PHE A 473 -23.22 11.67 5.18
CA PHE A 473 -23.37 13.00 5.76
C PHE A 473 -22.55 13.15 7.03
N ASP A 474 -22.58 12.16 7.92
CA ASP A 474 -21.74 12.19 9.13
C ASP A 474 -20.25 12.15 8.77
N PHE A 475 -19.91 11.43 7.69
CA PHE A 475 -18.56 11.45 7.12
C PHE A 475 -18.19 12.86 6.64
N ALA A 476 -19.08 13.54 5.92
CA ALA A 476 -18.89 14.94 5.48
C ALA A 476 -18.75 15.88 6.66
N TYR A 477 -19.62 15.77 7.67
CA TYR A 477 -19.57 16.62 8.86
C TYR A 477 -18.24 16.45 9.62
N THR A 478 -17.77 15.21 9.74
CA THR A 478 -16.47 14.91 10.37
C THR A 478 -15.30 15.52 9.62
N LEU A 479 -15.33 15.57 8.29
CA LEU A 479 -14.31 16.26 7.49
C LEU A 479 -14.41 17.77 7.66
N LEU A 480 -15.60 18.35 7.54
CA LEU A 480 -15.86 19.78 7.60
C LEU A 480 -15.60 20.39 8.99
N ALA A 481 -15.64 19.59 10.06
CA ALA A 481 -15.37 20.04 11.43
C ALA A 481 -13.97 20.64 11.63
N ARG A 482 -13.06 20.51 10.65
CA ARG A 482 -11.74 21.15 10.67
C ARG A 482 -11.72 22.56 10.07
N GLN A 483 -12.76 22.94 9.33
CA GLN A 483 -12.82 24.22 8.61
C GLN A 483 -14.06 25.05 8.94
N THR A 484 -15.01 24.53 9.70
CA THR A 484 -16.19 25.28 10.15
C THR A 484 -16.64 24.84 11.54
N SER A 485 -17.16 25.76 12.32
CA SER A 485 -17.73 25.49 13.65
C SER A 485 -19.12 24.85 13.61
N ASP A 486 -19.82 24.95 12.47
CA ASP A 486 -21.12 24.32 12.23
C ASP A 486 -21.08 23.50 10.92
N PRO A 487 -20.48 22.29 10.95
CA PRO A 487 -20.35 21.46 9.76
C PRO A 487 -21.69 20.99 9.19
N GLU A 488 -22.67 20.71 10.04
CA GLU A 488 -23.98 20.26 9.62
C GLU A 488 -24.76 21.40 8.95
N GLY A 489 -24.88 22.56 9.59
CA GLY A 489 -25.54 23.72 9.02
C GLY A 489 -24.87 24.18 7.72
N PHE A 490 -23.54 24.18 7.67
CA PHE A 490 -22.77 24.49 6.47
C PHE A 490 -23.10 23.54 5.31
N PHE A 491 -23.16 22.23 5.56
CA PHE A 491 -23.50 21.21 4.57
C PHE A 491 -24.96 21.33 4.13
N ARG A 492 -25.92 21.39 5.08
CA ARG A 492 -27.36 21.47 4.81
C ARG A 492 -27.75 22.71 4.01
N ALA A 493 -27.12 23.85 4.29
CA ALA A 493 -27.36 25.08 3.54
C ALA A 493 -27.07 24.89 2.03
N ARG A 494 -26.03 24.12 1.70
CA ARG A 494 -25.66 23.81 0.29
C ARG A 494 -26.54 22.72 -0.29
N LEU A 495 -26.83 21.71 0.49
CA LEU A 495 -27.72 20.61 0.10
C LEU A 495 -29.10 21.12 -0.31
N ASN A 496 -29.68 22.02 0.49
CA ASN A 496 -31.02 22.57 0.27
C ASN A 496 -31.13 23.44 -0.99
N THR A 497 -30.02 23.84 -1.60
CA THR A 497 -30.06 24.55 -2.89
C THR A 497 -30.48 23.65 -4.05
N GLY A 498 -30.38 22.32 -3.91
CA GLY A 498 -30.56 21.35 -4.98
C GLY A 498 -29.57 21.47 -6.14
N ARG A 499 -28.55 22.35 -6.02
CA ARG A 499 -27.56 22.63 -7.06
C ARG A 499 -26.24 21.95 -6.72
N GLU A 500 -25.57 21.46 -7.76
CA GLU A 500 -24.22 20.94 -7.61
C GLU A 500 -23.28 22.01 -7.02
N THR A 501 -22.65 21.70 -5.90
CA THR A 501 -21.78 22.61 -5.17
C THR A 501 -20.48 21.90 -4.81
N VAL A 502 -19.36 22.43 -5.28
CA VAL A 502 -18.02 21.98 -4.88
C VAL A 502 -17.64 22.64 -3.57
N VAL A 503 -17.12 21.88 -2.63
CA VAL A 503 -16.59 22.35 -1.34
C VAL A 503 -15.17 21.81 -1.20
N GLU A 504 -14.20 22.70 -1.35
CA GLU A 504 -12.79 22.38 -1.14
C GLU A 504 -12.52 22.07 0.34
N LEU A 505 -11.63 21.12 0.61
CA LEU A 505 -11.11 20.87 1.94
C LEU A 505 -9.89 21.77 2.17
N GLU A 506 -9.92 22.64 3.17
CA GLU A 506 -8.79 23.53 3.51
C GLU A 506 -7.52 22.74 3.86
N GLN A 507 -7.70 21.56 4.44
CA GLN A 507 -6.65 20.57 4.65
C GLN A 507 -7.04 19.30 3.87
N HIS A 508 -6.26 18.99 2.86
CA HIS A 508 -6.42 17.72 2.14
C HIS A 508 -6.18 16.54 3.08
N VAL A 509 -6.85 15.43 2.83
CA VAL A 509 -6.80 14.26 3.71
C VAL A 509 -6.30 13.04 2.93
N PRO A 510 -5.17 12.43 3.32
CA PRO A 510 -4.72 11.18 2.71
C PRO A 510 -5.81 10.11 2.73
N VAL A 511 -5.98 9.40 1.62
CA VAL A 511 -6.93 8.29 1.45
C VAL A 511 -6.17 7.03 1.12
N HIS A 512 -6.40 5.98 1.89
CA HIS A 512 -5.78 4.67 1.67
C HIS A 512 -6.86 3.63 1.43
N LEU A 513 -7.01 3.18 0.17
CA LEU A 513 -7.78 2.00 -0.15
C LEU A 513 -6.88 0.78 0.02
N VAL A 514 -7.21 -0.06 0.97
CA VAL A 514 -6.42 -1.22 1.38
C VAL A 514 -7.22 -2.51 1.29
N TYR A 515 -6.50 -3.63 1.26
CA TYR A 515 -7.08 -4.96 1.21
C TYR A 515 -6.45 -5.81 2.32
N ARG A 516 -7.07 -5.82 3.51
CA ARG A 516 -6.55 -6.48 4.71
C ARG A 516 -7.46 -7.61 5.12
N THR A 517 -7.04 -8.84 4.90
CA THR A 517 -7.80 -10.06 5.29
C THR A 517 -7.43 -10.54 6.68
N ALA A 518 -6.22 -10.26 7.17
CA ALA A 518 -5.78 -10.49 8.53
C ALA A 518 -5.43 -9.15 9.18
N ILE A 519 -6.08 -8.83 10.28
CA ILE A 519 -6.02 -7.55 10.99
C ILE A 519 -5.83 -7.83 12.48
N THR A 520 -4.92 -7.13 13.14
CA THR A 520 -4.73 -7.28 14.59
C THR A 520 -5.58 -6.29 15.36
N LEU A 521 -6.04 -6.69 16.52
CA LEU A 521 -6.75 -5.80 17.44
C LEU A 521 -5.77 -5.11 18.40
N PRO A 522 -5.99 -3.83 18.76
CA PRO A 522 -5.11 -3.11 19.71
C PRO A 522 -4.97 -3.79 21.07
N LYS A 523 -6.03 -4.46 21.54
CA LYS A 523 -6.07 -5.20 22.81
C LYS A 523 -5.66 -6.67 22.68
N GLY A 524 -5.12 -7.09 21.53
CA GLY A 524 -4.76 -8.47 21.21
C GLY A 524 -5.88 -9.26 20.51
N GLY A 525 -5.46 -10.30 19.79
CA GLY A 525 -6.31 -11.13 18.93
C GLY A 525 -6.36 -10.65 17.49
N MET A 526 -6.97 -11.48 16.65
CA MET A 526 -7.04 -11.29 15.22
C MET A 526 -8.47 -11.14 14.73
N GLU A 527 -8.62 -10.37 13.68
CA GLU A 527 -9.79 -10.39 12.81
C GLU A 527 -9.38 -10.95 11.45
N TYR A 528 -10.24 -11.79 10.88
CA TYR A 528 -10.03 -12.35 9.55
C TYR A 528 -11.19 -11.98 8.64
N ARG A 529 -10.88 -11.76 7.37
CA ARG A 529 -11.86 -11.43 6.33
C ARG A 529 -11.62 -12.35 5.13
N ARG A 530 -12.66 -12.57 4.35
CA ARG A 530 -12.58 -13.36 3.12
C ARG A 530 -11.74 -12.65 2.07
N ASP A 531 -10.93 -13.40 1.33
CA ASP A 531 -10.19 -12.90 0.16
C ASP A 531 -11.11 -12.83 -1.07
N ILE A 532 -12.03 -11.85 -1.05
CA ILE A 532 -13.12 -11.73 -2.03
C ILE A 532 -12.66 -11.49 -3.48
N TYR A 533 -11.44 -11.00 -3.68
CA TYR A 533 -10.86 -10.78 -5.02
C TYR A 533 -9.77 -11.80 -5.37
N GLY A 534 -9.42 -12.71 -4.47
CA GLY A 534 -8.36 -13.69 -4.65
C GLY A 534 -6.96 -13.07 -4.73
N ARG A 535 -6.74 -11.91 -4.08
CA ARG A 535 -5.45 -11.21 -4.11
C ARG A 535 -4.45 -11.79 -3.13
N ASP A 536 -4.91 -12.21 -1.96
CA ASP A 536 -4.02 -12.77 -0.93
C ASP A 536 -3.50 -14.14 -1.34
N GLU A 537 -4.31 -14.95 -1.98
CA GLU A 537 -3.89 -16.22 -2.58
C GLU A 537 -2.72 -16.00 -3.55
N LYS A 538 -2.82 -15.02 -4.46
CA LYS A 538 -1.75 -14.70 -5.42
C LYS A 538 -0.47 -14.19 -4.72
N ILE A 539 -0.62 -13.36 -3.69
CA ILE A 539 0.51 -12.85 -2.91
C ILE A 539 1.19 -13.99 -2.17
N TRP A 540 0.41 -14.89 -1.55
CA TRP A 540 0.94 -16.05 -0.86
C TRP A 540 1.74 -16.98 -1.80
N GLN A 541 1.18 -17.30 -2.97
CA GLN A 541 1.88 -18.07 -4.00
C GLN A 541 3.20 -17.40 -4.43
N ALA A 542 3.20 -16.07 -4.60
CA ALA A 542 4.41 -15.33 -4.93
C ALA A 542 5.45 -15.32 -3.79
N LEU A 543 5.02 -15.24 -2.53
CA LEU A 543 5.90 -15.37 -1.36
C LEU A 543 6.52 -16.77 -1.28
N GLN A 544 5.74 -17.82 -1.52
CA GLN A 544 6.24 -19.20 -1.58
C GLN A 544 7.30 -19.38 -2.68
N GLN A 545 7.08 -18.80 -3.86
CA GLN A 545 8.06 -18.81 -4.96
C GLN A 545 9.36 -18.07 -4.59
N LYS A 546 9.30 -17.11 -3.67
CA LYS A 546 10.48 -16.46 -3.07
C LYS A 546 11.17 -17.29 -1.99
N GLY A 547 10.57 -18.39 -1.56
CA GLY A 547 11.10 -19.27 -0.54
C GLY A 547 10.53 -19.03 0.86
N VAL A 548 9.51 -18.20 1.02
CA VAL A 548 8.81 -18.06 2.31
C VAL A 548 8.08 -19.36 2.62
N GLN A 549 8.27 -19.88 3.81
CA GLN A 549 7.71 -21.17 4.25
C GLN A 549 6.86 -20.98 5.50
N LEU A 550 5.83 -21.80 5.63
CA LEU A 550 5.14 -22.00 6.89
C LEU A 550 6.07 -22.82 7.80
N ARG A 551 6.38 -22.29 8.98
CA ARG A 551 7.23 -22.99 9.94
C ARG A 551 6.38 -23.40 11.13
N ALA A 552 6.47 -24.68 11.50
CA ALA A 552 6.25 -25.09 12.87
C ALA A 552 7.57 -24.84 13.61
N VAL A 553 7.57 -24.00 14.64
CA VAL A 553 8.74 -23.87 15.51
C VAL A 553 8.75 -25.12 16.38
N GLY A 554 9.43 -26.15 15.90
CA GLY A 554 9.79 -27.27 16.73
C GLY A 554 10.77 -26.79 17.79
N GLY A 555 10.46 -27.02 19.06
CA GLY A 555 11.29 -26.73 20.20
C GLY A 555 12.66 -27.41 20.13
#